data_9147d2d03de6e611f0161bc937ead5e8
#
_entry.id   9147d2d03de6e611f0161bc937ead5e8
#
_cell.length_a   1.000
_cell.length_b   1.000
_cell.length_c   1.000
_cell.angle_alpha   90.00
_cell.angle_beta   90.00
_cell.angle_gamma   90.00
#
_symmetry.space_group_name_H-M   'P 1'
#
loop_
_entity.id
_entity.type
_entity.pdbx_description
1 polymer ?
#
loop_
_entity_poly.entity_id
_entity_poly.type
_entity_poly.pdbx_seq_one_letter_code
_entity_poly.pdbx_strand_id
1 'polypeptide(L)'
;MVIGLITYLRKALDLFGSIFMIIMGIIIIFSAGINWLILILVFLILGLLFTKYKHQYKKEIGVYEGTRTLKNVISNGIVAFIMAAFGNYAGFIGSIATATADTLASEVGVVQQPRLITTLKKVPPGTDGGISVLGTAAGIMGAGIIGVSAYLLGIYPNPFITLKIAIIAGTVGCFIDSILGAVLERRNYLSNEYVNLIATITGAFLGIIMV
;
A
#
# COMPACT_ATOMS: atom_id res chain seq x y z
N MET A 1 -17.54 6.14 10.49
CA MET A 1 -17.96 5.21 11.54
C MET A 1 -18.41 3.84 10.98
N VAL A 2 -19.40 3.78 10.08
CA VAL A 2 -19.94 2.50 9.55
C VAL A 2 -18.85 1.60 8.95
N ILE A 3 -17.95 2.13 8.11
CA ILE A 3 -16.88 1.36 7.46
C ILE A 3 -15.94 0.74 8.51
N GLY A 4 -15.53 1.49 9.54
CA GLY A 4 -14.66 0.97 10.59
C GLY A 4 -15.34 -0.15 11.40
N LEU A 5 -16.63 -0.04 11.65
CA LEU A 5 -17.38 -1.12 12.29
C LEU A 5 -17.45 -2.36 11.39
N ILE A 6 -17.71 -2.18 10.11
CA ILE A 6 -17.75 -3.29 9.14
C ILE A 6 -16.39 -3.98 9.05
N THR A 7 -15.27 -3.24 9.00
CA THR A 7 -13.93 -3.83 8.93
C THR A 7 -13.59 -4.65 10.17
N TYR A 8 -14.00 -4.18 11.34
CA TYR A 8 -13.84 -4.95 12.59
C TYR A 8 -14.72 -6.22 12.60
N LEU A 9 -16.02 -6.09 12.32
CA LEU A 9 -16.96 -7.23 12.32
C LEU A 9 -16.57 -8.30 11.27
N ARG A 10 -16.01 -7.89 10.14
CA ARG A 10 -15.52 -8.79 9.09
C ARG A 10 -14.10 -9.32 9.34
N LYS A 11 -13.51 -9.00 10.50
CA LYS A 11 -12.12 -9.35 10.86
C LYS A 11 -11.09 -8.94 9.81
N ALA A 12 -11.38 -7.86 9.07
CA ALA A 12 -10.44 -7.26 8.12
C ALA A 12 -9.36 -6.45 8.83
N LEU A 13 -9.76 -5.75 9.92
CA LEU A 13 -8.88 -5.02 10.83
C LEU A 13 -9.13 -5.48 12.28
N ASP A 14 -8.12 -5.37 13.12
CA ASP A 14 -8.31 -5.51 14.57
C ASP A 14 -9.06 -4.30 15.14
N LEU A 15 -9.42 -4.36 16.43
CA LEU A 15 -10.18 -3.30 17.08
C LEU A 15 -9.46 -1.95 17.03
N PHE A 16 -8.16 -1.95 17.38
CA PHE A 16 -7.37 -0.72 17.44
C PHE A 16 -7.11 -0.13 16.06
N GLY A 17 -6.85 -0.97 15.04
CA GLY A 17 -6.72 -0.55 13.65
C GLY A 17 -8.02 0.06 13.11
N SER A 18 -9.18 -0.53 13.47
CA SER A 18 -10.49 -0.01 13.06
C SER A 18 -10.79 1.35 13.71
N ILE A 19 -10.51 1.51 15.02
CA ILE A 19 -10.67 2.79 15.73
C ILE A 19 -9.74 3.86 15.13
N PHE A 20 -8.48 3.53 14.93
CA PHE A 20 -7.49 4.46 14.37
C PHE A 20 -7.88 4.89 12.94
N MET A 21 -8.32 3.96 12.11
CA MET A 21 -8.84 4.26 10.76
C MET A 21 -10.04 5.21 10.81
N ILE A 22 -10.96 5.06 11.78
CA ILE A 22 -12.09 5.98 11.94
C ILE A 22 -11.59 7.39 12.29
N ILE A 23 -10.68 7.51 13.24
CA ILE A 23 -10.12 8.81 13.67
C ILE A 23 -9.42 9.49 12.49
N MET A 24 -8.55 8.77 11.79
CA MET A 24 -7.87 9.29 10.58
C MET A 24 -8.88 9.71 9.52
N GLY A 25 -9.91 8.90 9.27
CA GLY A 25 -10.95 9.20 8.28
C GLY A 25 -11.73 10.48 8.60
N ILE A 26 -12.06 10.71 9.88
CA ILE A 26 -12.73 11.94 10.32
C ILE A 26 -11.83 13.15 10.06
N ILE A 27 -10.56 13.09 10.47
CA ILE A 27 -9.62 14.20 10.28
C ILE A 27 -9.44 14.50 8.77
N ILE A 28 -9.29 13.48 7.92
CA ILE A 28 -9.15 13.65 6.46
C ILE A 28 -10.39 14.34 5.87
N ILE A 29 -11.59 13.97 6.28
CA ILE A 29 -12.82 14.61 5.78
C ILE A 29 -12.80 16.11 6.09
N PHE A 30 -12.39 16.50 7.30
CA PHE A 30 -12.36 17.89 7.71
C PHE A 30 -11.19 18.69 7.10
N SER A 31 -10.03 18.06 6.84
CA SER A 31 -8.84 18.74 6.31
C SER A 31 -8.81 18.78 4.78
N ALA A 32 -9.17 17.69 4.10
CA ALA A 32 -8.99 17.54 2.66
C ALA A 32 -10.29 17.18 1.91
N GLY A 33 -11.33 16.77 2.63
CA GLY A 33 -12.62 16.43 2.05
C GLY A 33 -12.82 14.94 1.81
N ILE A 34 -14.08 14.60 1.50
CA ILE A 34 -14.54 13.20 1.40
C ILE A 34 -13.84 12.43 0.25
N ASN A 35 -13.47 13.10 -0.84
CA ASN A 35 -12.86 12.45 -2.00
C ASN A 35 -11.49 11.84 -1.67
N TRP A 36 -10.74 12.46 -0.76
CA TRP A 36 -9.46 11.95 -0.29
C TRP A 36 -9.65 10.70 0.57
N LEU A 37 -10.67 10.68 1.43
CA LEU A 37 -11.05 9.49 2.16
C LEU A 37 -11.45 8.35 1.21
N ILE A 38 -12.22 8.63 0.16
CA ILE A 38 -12.63 7.62 -0.83
C ILE A 38 -11.40 6.99 -1.49
N LEU A 39 -10.35 7.76 -1.80
CA LEU A 39 -9.13 7.19 -2.37
C LEU A 39 -8.42 6.22 -1.42
N ILE A 40 -8.38 6.51 -0.11
CA ILE A 40 -7.86 5.56 0.89
C ILE A 40 -8.73 4.30 0.96
N LEU A 41 -10.05 4.45 0.84
CA LEU A 41 -10.95 3.30 0.81
C LEU A 41 -10.77 2.44 -0.45
N VAL A 42 -10.42 3.03 -1.59
CA VAL A 42 -10.02 2.27 -2.80
C VAL A 42 -8.81 1.39 -2.49
N PHE A 43 -7.76 1.94 -1.86
CA PHE A 43 -6.62 1.14 -1.40
C PHE A 43 -7.04 0.01 -0.47
N LEU A 44 -7.86 0.30 0.56
CA LEU A 44 -8.33 -0.71 1.51
C LEU A 44 -9.09 -1.83 0.82
N ILE A 45 -10.01 -1.49 -0.08
CA ILE A 45 -10.81 -2.47 -0.84
C ILE A 45 -9.91 -3.34 -1.70
N LEU A 46 -8.99 -2.75 -2.46
CA LEU A 46 -8.01 -3.50 -3.26
C LEU A 46 -7.19 -4.45 -2.39
N GLY A 47 -6.63 -3.95 -1.29
CA GLY A 47 -5.87 -4.78 -0.36
C GLY A 47 -6.68 -5.97 0.14
N LEU A 48 -7.92 -5.76 0.59
CA LEU A 48 -8.79 -6.83 1.10
C LEU A 48 -9.18 -7.84 0.02
N LEU A 49 -9.43 -7.39 -1.20
CA LEU A 49 -9.76 -8.27 -2.33
C LEU A 49 -8.58 -9.17 -2.67
N PHE A 50 -7.38 -8.60 -2.80
CA PHE A 50 -6.20 -9.35 -3.19
C PHE A 50 -5.62 -10.21 -2.05
N THR A 51 -5.80 -9.83 -0.79
CA THR A 51 -5.51 -10.73 0.35
C THR A 51 -6.31 -12.03 0.24
N LYS A 52 -7.58 -11.97 -0.23
CA LYS A 52 -8.40 -13.17 -0.44
C LYS A 52 -8.08 -13.94 -1.73
N TYR A 53 -7.34 -13.33 -2.66
CA TYR A 53 -6.93 -14.01 -3.88
C TYR A 53 -6.05 -15.22 -3.54
N LYS A 54 -6.44 -16.40 -4.05
CA LYS A 54 -5.73 -17.67 -3.78
C LYS A 54 -5.49 -17.96 -2.29
N HIS A 55 -6.43 -17.58 -1.40
CA HIS A 55 -6.23 -17.65 0.05
C HIS A 55 -5.91 -19.07 0.55
N GLN A 56 -6.47 -20.14 -0.07
CA GLN A 56 -6.15 -21.51 0.30
C GLN A 56 -4.67 -21.82 0.05
N TYR A 57 -4.18 -21.51 -1.14
CA TYR A 57 -2.75 -21.68 -1.47
C TYR A 57 -1.85 -20.91 -0.51
N LYS A 58 -2.18 -19.64 -0.20
CA LYS A 58 -1.41 -18.84 0.77
C LYS A 58 -1.41 -19.44 2.17
N LYS A 59 -2.51 -20.07 2.60
CA LYS A 59 -2.57 -20.80 3.87
C LYS A 59 -1.70 -22.04 3.88
N GLU A 60 -1.72 -22.81 2.79
CA GLU A 60 -0.92 -24.02 2.65
C GLU A 60 0.57 -23.75 2.74
N ILE A 61 1.03 -22.61 2.18
CA ILE A 61 2.44 -22.21 2.23
C ILE A 61 2.78 -21.30 3.43
N GLY A 62 1.81 -21.03 4.33
CA GLY A 62 2.03 -20.31 5.59
C GLY A 62 2.22 -18.79 5.48
N VAL A 63 1.83 -18.15 4.35
CA VAL A 63 1.99 -16.71 4.12
C VAL A 63 0.67 -15.93 4.14
N TYR A 64 -0.43 -16.54 4.55
CA TYR A 64 -1.73 -15.87 4.58
C TYR A 64 -1.90 -15.00 5.82
N GLU A 65 -2.03 -13.70 5.62
CA GLU A 65 -2.37 -12.73 6.66
C GLU A 65 -3.86 -12.37 6.57
N GLY A 66 -4.68 -12.95 7.44
CA GLY A 66 -6.14 -12.79 7.39
C GLY A 66 -6.68 -11.49 7.98
N THR A 67 -6.06 -10.99 9.05
CA THR A 67 -6.50 -9.77 9.77
C THR A 67 -5.34 -8.80 9.89
N ARG A 68 -5.55 -7.59 9.36
CA ARG A 68 -4.55 -6.51 9.47
C ARG A 68 -4.66 -5.83 10.83
N THR A 69 -3.53 -5.50 11.42
CA THR A 69 -3.43 -4.89 12.75
C THR A 69 -3.32 -3.37 12.66
N LEU A 70 -3.41 -2.70 13.82
CA LEU A 70 -3.10 -1.26 13.95
C LEU A 70 -1.74 -0.91 13.32
N LYS A 71 -0.73 -1.77 13.48
CA LYS A 71 0.60 -1.54 12.91
C LYS A 71 0.56 -1.43 11.38
N ASN A 72 -0.19 -2.33 10.71
CA ASN A 72 -0.38 -2.26 9.26
C ASN A 72 -1.12 -0.99 8.82
N VAL A 73 -2.11 -0.53 9.60
CA VAL A 73 -2.83 0.73 9.30
C VAL A 73 -1.90 1.93 9.42
N ILE A 74 -1.06 1.96 10.46
CA ILE A 74 -0.09 3.05 10.64
C ILE A 74 0.97 3.02 9.56
N SER A 75 1.66 1.89 9.34
CA SER A 75 2.77 1.81 8.40
C SER A 75 2.40 2.16 6.96
N ASN A 76 1.21 1.75 6.52
CA ASN A 76 0.74 2.00 5.17
C ASN A 76 -0.11 3.27 5.01
N GLY A 77 -0.67 3.81 6.12
CA GLY A 77 -1.65 4.90 6.07
C GLY A 77 -1.19 6.23 6.64
N ILE A 78 -0.23 6.25 7.59
CA ILE A 78 0.11 7.47 8.32
C ILE A 78 0.70 8.58 7.43
N VAL A 79 1.51 8.21 6.44
CA VAL A 79 2.12 9.17 5.51
C VAL A 79 1.05 9.84 4.66
N ALA A 80 0.13 9.05 4.09
CA ALA A 80 -1.01 9.56 3.35
C ALA A 80 -1.89 10.47 4.21
N PHE A 81 -2.15 10.07 5.46
CA PHE A 81 -2.88 10.89 6.42
C PHE A 81 -2.21 12.26 6.65
N ILE A 82 -0.89 12.28 6.90
CA ILE A 82 -0.14 13.52 7.09
C ILE A 82 -0.22 14.39 5.83
N MET A 83 -0.02 13.81 4.65
CA MET A 83 -0.11 14.53 3.38
C MET A 83 -1.51 15.12 3.14
N ALA A 84 -2.56 14.37 3.48
CA ALA A 84 -3.94 14.86 3.40
C ALA A 84 -4.20 16.00 4.40
N ALA A 85 -3.71 15.90 5.64
CA ALA A 85 -3.86 16.93 6.66
C ALA A 85 -3.22 18.26 6.24
N PHE A 86 -2.15 18.23 5.46
CA PHE A 86 -1.49 19.41 4.88
C PHE A 86 -1.99 19.78 3.48
N GLY A 87 -2.99 19.11 2.93
CA GLY A 87 -3.51 19.35 1.59
C GLY A 87 -2.52 19.05 0.46
N ASN A 88 -1.47 18.26 0.71
CA ASN A 88 -0.47 17.92 -0.28
C ASN A 88 -0.92 16.73 -1.14
N TYR A 89 -1.56 17.02 -2.28
CA TYR A 89 -2.12 15.99 -3.17
C TYR A 89 -1.04 15.07 -3.76
N ALA A 90 0.13 15.61 -4.08
CA ALA A 90 1.17 14.85 -4.74
C ALA A 90 1.80 13.80 -3.81
N GLY A 91 2.16 14.20 -2.59
CA GLY A 91 2.62 13.28 -1.56
C GLY A 91 1.54 12.28 -1.15
N PHE A 92 0.29 12.70 -1.10
CA PHE A 92 -0.85 11.83 -0.80
C PHE A 92 -1.01 10.73 -1.84
N ILE A 93 -1.07 11.08 -3.14
CA ILE A 93 -1.18 10.11 -4.24
C ILE A 93 0.03 9.18 -4.24
N GLY A 94 1.25 9.72 -4.10
CA GLY A 94 2.49 8.94 -4.12
C GLY A 94 2.55 7.91 -3.00
N SER A 95 2.18 8.29 -1.76
CA SER A 95 2.19 7.37 -0.62
C SER A 95 1.14 6.26 -0.75
N ILE A 96 -0.11 6.58 -1.16
CA ILE A 96 -1.17 5.58 -1.35
C ILE A 96 -0.85 4.67 -2.52
N ALA A 97 -0.31 5.21 -3.61
CA ALA A 97 0.10 4.40 -4.76
C ALA A 97 1.20 3.41 -4.38
N THR A 98 2.16 3.82 -3.54
CA THR A 98 3.20 2.94 -3.01
C THR A 98 2.61 1.83 -2.15
N ALA A 99 1.79 2.16 -1.16
CA ALA A 99 1.14 1.17 -0.30
C ALA A 99 0.29 0.18 -1.11
N THR A 100 -0.39 0.67 -2.16
CA THR A 100 -1.21 -0.18 -3.04
C THR A 100 -0.33 -1.08 -3.90
N ALA A 101 0.72 -0.52 -4.52
CA ALA A 101 1.63 -1.26 -5.37
C ALA A 101 2.31 -2.39 -4.60
N ASP A 102 2.83 -2.10 -3.42
CA ASP A 102 3.47 -3.08 -2.56
C ASP A 102 2.50 -4.17 -2.11
N THR A 103 1.33 -3.80 -1.61
CA THR A 103 0.30 -4.77 -1.21
C THR A 103 -0.10 -5.69 -2.38
N LEU A 104 -0.36 -5.15 -3.58
CA LEU A 104 -0.76 -5.98 -4.71
C LEU A 104 0.41 -6.81 -5.25
N ALA A 105 1.62 -6.27 -5.25
CA ALA A 105 2.81 -7.00 -5.66
C ALA A 105 3.07 -8.22 -4.77
N SER A 106 2.96 -8.09 -3.46
CA SER A 106 3.15 -9.19 -2.51
C SER A 106 1.99 -10.20 -2.57
N GLU A 107 0.73 -9.73 -2.55
CA GLU A 107 -0.45 -10.60 -2.51
C GLU A 107 -0.68 -11.41 -3.79
N VAL A 108 -0.31 -10.84 -4.95
CA VAL A 108 -0.43 -11.51 -6.26
C VAL A 108 0.87 -12.24 -6.62
N GLY A 109 2.01 -11.63 -6.29
CA GLY A 109 3.32 -12.18 -6.64
C GLY A 109 3.65 -13.51 -6.00
N VAL A 110 3.07 -13.81 -4.85
CA VAL A 110 3.29 -15.04 -4.09
C VAL A 110 2.90 -16.32 -4.85
N VAL A 111 2.04 -16.24 -5.86
CA VAL A 111 1.64 -17.40 -6.66
C VAL A 111 2.66 -17.76 -7.75
N GLN A 112 3.66 -16.95 -7.96
CA GLN A 112 4.76 -17.20 -8.90
C GLN A 112 6.05 -17.37 -8.11
N GLN A 113 6.96 -18.25 -8.59
CA GLN A 113 8.28 -18.42 -7.99
C GLN A 113 9.05 -17.09 -7.97
N PRO A 114 9.27 -16.46 -6.78
CA PRO A 114 9.92 -15.16 -6.71
C PRO A 114 11.45 -15.30 -6.81
N ARG A 115 12.08 -14.17 -7.11
CA ARG A 115 13.53 -14.01 -7.05
C ARG A 115 13.87 -12.87 -6.08
N LEU A 116 14.90 -13.05 -5.29
CA LEU A 116 15.38 -12.01 -4.40
C LEU A 116 15.89 -10.81 -5.23
N ILE A 117 15.39 -9.62 -4.96
CA ILE A 117 15.69 -8.42 -5.75
C ILE A 117 17.20 -8.12 -5.82
N THR A 118 17.95 -8.41 -4.76
CA THR A 118 19.39 -8.11 -4.66
C THR A 118 20.30 -9.10 -5.40
N THR A 119 19.86 -10.35 -5.59
CA THR A 119 20.71 -11.41 -6.15
C THR A 119 20.10 -12.12 -7.35
N LEU A 120 18.82 -11.85 -7.63
CA LEU A 120 18.01 -12.52 -8.65
C LEU A 120 17.94 -14.07 -8.51
N LYS A 121 18.40 -14.62 -7.38
CA LYS A 121 18.27 -16.03 -7.06
C LYS A 121 16.83 -16.37 -6.67
N LYS A 122 16.37 -17.55 -7.07
CA LYS A 122 15.05 -18.05 -6.68
C LYS A 122 14.98 -18.20 -5.16
N VAL A 123 13.88 -17.76 -4.56
CA VAL A 123 13.61 -17.88 -3.12
C VAL A 123 12.19 -18.43 -2.92
N PRO A 124 11.87 -18.99 -1.75
CA PRO A 124 10.50 -19.41 -1.44
C PRO A 124 9.50 -18.26 -1.57
N PRO A 125 8.24 -18.54 -1.97
CA PRO A 125 7.16 -17.54 -1.90
C PRO A 125 7.00 -16.98 -0.49
N GLY A 126 6.72 -15.68 -0.37
CA GLY A 126 6.62 -14.99 0.92
C GLY A 126 7.97 -14.58 1.54
N THR A 127 9.09 -14.76 0.82
CA THR A 127 10.39 -14.25 1.28
C THR A 127 10.47 -12.74 1.14
N ASP A 128 10.86 -12.02 2.21
CA ASP A 128 11.05 -10.57 2.20
C ASP A 128 12.04 -10.15 1.11
N GLY A 129 11.65 -9.15 0.32
CA GLY A 129 12.43 -8.71 -0.83
C GLY A 129 12.40 -9.66 -2.04
N GLY A 130 11.51 -10.63 -2.04
CA GLY A 130 11.24 -11.50 -3.19
C GLY A 130 10.34 -10.82 -4.21
N ILE A 131 10.82 -10.63 -5.45
CA ILE A 131 10.06 -10.04 -6.55
C ILE A 131 9.66 -11.09 -7.58
N SER A 132 8.54 -10.89 -8.25
CA SER A 132 8.09 -11.71 -9.38
C SER A 132 7.51 -10.84 -10.49
N VAL A 133 7.55 -11.31 -11.73
CA VAL A 133 6.98 -10.57 -12.88
C VAL A 133 5.50 -10.30 -12.67
N LEU A 134 4.77 -11.31 -12.20
CA LEU A 134 3.33 -11.19 -11.92
C LEU A 134 3.05 -10.18 -10.80
N GLY A 135 3.86 -10.23 -9.72
CA GLY A 135 3.74 -9.29 -8.60
C GLY A 135 4.06 -7.87 -9.04
N THR A 136 5.16 -7.66 -9.77
CA THR A 136 5.51 -6.33 -10.30
C THR A 136 4.41 -5.77 -11.20
N ALA A 137 3.86 -6.57 -12.11
CA ALA A 137 2.75 -6.16 -12.96
C ALA A 137 1.51 -5.78 -12.14
N ALA A 138 1.15 -6.57 -11.13
CA ALA A 138 0.05 -6.28 -10.22
C ALA A 138 0.27 -4.98 -9.44
N GLY A 139 1.49 -4.74 -8.95
CA GLY A 139 1.87 -3.49 -8.28
C GLY A 139 1.71 -2.27 -9.18
N ILE A 140 2.24 -2.32 -10.41
CA ILE A 140 2.09 -1.23 -11.39
C ILE A 140 0.61 -0.98 -11.71
N MET A 141 -0.18 -2.04 -11.89
CA MET A 141 -1.63 -1.91 -12.11
C MET A 141 -2.33 -1.26 -10.91
N GLY A 142 -1.99 -1.67 -9.69
CA GLY A 142 -2.52 -1.09 -8.46
C GLY A 142 -2.21 0.40 -8.35
N ALA A 143 -0.97 0.79 -8.60
CA ALA A 143 -0.55 2.19 -8.68
C ALA A 143 -1.35 2.97 -9.74
N GLY A 144 -1.53 2.39 -10.93
CA GLY A 144 -2.32 2.98 -12.00
C GLY A 144 -3.79 3.20 -11.59
N ILE A 145 -4.41 2.22 -10.90
CA ILE A 145 -5.78 2.35 -10.38
C ILE A 145 -5.87 3.54 -9.41
N ILE A 146 -4.89 3.71 -8.52
CA ILE A 146 -4.84 4.88 -7.61
C ILE A 146 -4.74 6.18 -8.39
N GLY A 147 -3.88 6.26 -9.41
CA GLY A 147 -3.73 7.45 -10.24
C GLY A 147 -5.00 7.84 -10.99
N VAL A 148 -5.67 6.86 -11.60
CA VAL A 148 -6.98 7.07 -12.27
C VAL A 148 -8.04 7.49 -11.26
N SER A 149 -8.11 6.81 -10.12
CA SER A 149 -9.09 7.13 -9.07
C SER A 149 -8.86 8.55 -8.50
N ALA A 150 -7.61 8.97 -8.31
CA ALA A 150 -7.29 10.32 -7.84
C ALA A 150 -7.77 11.40 -8.81
N TYR A 151 -7.63 11.18 -10.12
CA TYR A 151 -8.18 12.06 -11.15
C TYR A 151 -9.71 12.09 -11.12
N LEU A 152 -10.36 10.92 -11.15
CA LEU A 152 -11.83 10.81 -11.17
C LEU A 152 -12.49 11.38 -9.91
N LEU A 153 -11.81 11.32 -8.77
CA LEU A 153 -12.25 11.92 -7.51
C LEU A 153 -11.93 13.42 -7.42
N GLY A 154 -11.33 14.02 -8.45
CA GLY A 154 -11.02 15.45 -8.47
C GLY A 154 -9.96 15.88 -7.45
N ILE A 155 -9.10 14.97 -6.99
CA ILE A 155 -7.99 15.31 -6.07
C ILE A 155 -7.00 16.23 -6.78
N TYR A 156 -6.76 15.98 -8.06
CA TYR A 156 -6.03 16.89 -8.94
C TYR A 156 -6.59 16.83 -10.38
N PRO A 157 -6.75 17.96 -11.08
CA PRO A 157 -7.53 18.02 -12.33
C PRO A 157 -6.78 17.51 -13.57
N ASN A 158 -5.50 17.15 -13.47
CA ASN A 158 -4.71 16.67 -14.61
C ASN A 158 -4.44 15.17 -14.52
N PRO A 159 -5.03 14.34 -15.43
CA PRO A 159 -4.88 12.89 -15.40
C PRO A 159 -3.45 12.42 -15.64
N PHE A 160 -2.67 13.15 -16.47
CA PHE A 160 -1.27 12.79 -16.72
C PHE A 160 -0.41 12.95 -15.47
N ILE A 161 -0.66 14.00 -14.67
CA ILE A 161 0.08 14.25 -13.44
C ILE A 161 -0.29 13.20 -12.39
N THR A 162 -1.57 12.91 -12.19
CA THR A 162 -2.00 11.90 -11.21
C THR A 162 -1.47 10.50 -11.57
N LEU A 163 -1.54 10.11 -12.85
CA LEU A 163 -0.99 8.84 -13.33
C LEU A 163 0.54 8.80 -13.22
N LYS A 164 1.22 9.85 -13.64
CA LYS A 164 2.69 9.95 -13.55
C LYS A 164 3.16 9.76 -12.10
N ILE A 165 2.56 10.51 -11.16
CA ILE A 165 2.88 10.39 -9.73
C ILE A 165 2.61 8.96 -9.25
N ALA A 166 1.41 8.46 -9.47
CA ALA A 166 1.01 7.16 -8.95
C ALA A 166 1.89 6.03 -9.50
N ILE A 167 2.10 5.96 -10.82
CA ILE A 167 2.87 4.87 -11.42
C ILE A 167 4.34 4.96 -11.01
N ILE A 168 4.97 6.13 -11.10
CA ILE A 168 6.41 6.26 -10.80
C ILE A 168 6.65 6.10 -9.30
N ALA A 169 5.97 6.89 -8.46
CA ALA A 169 6.17 6.83 -7.01
C ALA A 169 5.73 5.47 -6.44
N GLY A 170 4.60 4.94 -6.91
CA GLY A 170 4.11 3.63 -6.49
C GLY A 170 5.08 2.50 -6.84
N THR A 171 5.57 2.47 -8.08
CA THR A 171 6.51 1.42 -8.52
C THR A 171 7.87 1.53 -7.82
N VAL A 172 8.43 2.73 -7.77
CA VAL A 172 9.74 2.96 -7.10
C VAL A 172 9.63 2.68 -5.61
N GLY A 173 8.56 3.14 -4.94
CA GLY A 173 8.33 2.85 -3.52
C GLY A 173 8.21 1.35 -3.24
N CYS A 174 7.50 0.60 -4.06
CA CYS A 174 7.40 -0.86 -3.97
C CYS A 174 8.78 -1.55 -4.16
N PHE A 175 9.62 -1.06 -5.08
CA PHE A 175 10.97 -1.59 -5.22
C PHE A 175 11.88 -1.24 -4.04
N ILE A 176 11.74 -0.04 -3.46
CA ILE A 176 12.45 0.34 -2.22
C ILE A 176 12.03 -0.58 -1.07
N ASP A 177 10.74 -0.88 -0.93
CA ASP A 177 10.23 -1.88 0.04
C ASP A 177 10.94 -3.22 -0.16
N SER A 178 10.93 -3.76 -1.39
CA SER A 178 11.59 -5.03 -1.70
C SER A 178 13.10 -5.01 -1.45
N ILE A 179 13.79 -3.89 -1.69
CA ILE A 179 15.23 -3.77 -1.40
C ILE A 179 15.47 -3.77 0.11
N LEU A 180 14.70 -2.98 0.86
CA LEU A 180 14.80 -2.93 2.32
C LEU A 180 14.43 -4.28 2.96
N GLY A 181 13.40 -4.94 2.45
CA GLY A 181 13.02 -6.29 2.82
C GLY A 181 14.17 -7.27 2.64
N ALA A 182 14.82 -7.27 1.47
CA ALA A 182 15.95 -8.15 1.18
C ALA A 182 17.20 -7.88 2.04
N VAL A 183 17.45 -6.63 2.41
CA VAL A 183 18.72 -6.21 3.05
C VAL A 183 18.59 -6.10 4.57
N LEU A 184 17.49 -5.54 5.06
CA LEU A 184 17.31 -5.18 6.48
C LEU A 184 16.31 -6.09 7.21
N GLU A 185 15.13 -6.35 6.63
CA GLU A 185 14.08 -7.13 7.28
C GLU A 185 14.51 -8.60 7.45
N ARG A 186 15.01 -9.24 6.41
CA ARG A 186 15.53 -10.62 6.46
C ARG A 186 16.67 -10.81 7.47
N ARG A 187 17.33 -9.74 7.90
CA ARG A 187 18.38 -9.76 8.92
C ARG A 187 17.86 -9.33 10.29
N ASN A 188 16.54 -9.09 10.43
CA ASN A 188 15.88 -8.60 11.63
C ASN A 188 16.41 -7.23 12.13
N TYR A 189 16.95 -6.39 11.22
CA TYR A 189 17.33 -5.01 11.56
C TYR A 189 16.13 -4.07 11.56
N LEU A 190 15.14 -4.32 10.69
CA LEU A 190 13.87 -3.61 10.63
C LEU A 190 12.72 -4.62 10.63
N SER A 191 11.58 -4.22 11.18
CA SER A 191 10.34 -4.97 10.97
C SER A 191 9.63 -4.52 9.69
N ASN A 192 8.73 -5.35 9.17
CA ASN A 192 7.93 -5.06 7.99
C ASN A 192 7.22 -3.70 8.08
N GLU A 193 6.72 -3.31 9.25
CA GLU A 193 6.04 -2.03 9.44
C GLU A 193 6.96 -0.84 9.20
N TYR A 194 8.23 -0.92 9.60
CA TYR A 194 9.20 0.14 9.31
C TYR A 194 9.60 0.19 7.83
N VAL A 195 9.71 -0.97 7.20
CA VAL A 195 9.98 -1.06 5.75
C VAL A 195 8.85 -0.39 4.96
N ASN A 196 7.60 -0.76 5.22
CA ASN A 196 6.41 -0.15 4.61
C ASN A 196 6.34 1.36 4.87
N LEU A 197 6.66 1.81 6.08
CA LEU A 197 6.68 3.24 6.41
C LEU A 197 7.71 4.00 5.58
N ILE A 198 8.94 3.48 5.46
CA ILE A 198 10.00 4.09 4.65
C ILE A 198 9.60 4.10 3.17
N ALA A 199 9.02 3.01 2.68
CA ALA A 199 8.54 2.92 1.30
C ALA A 199 7.46 3.99 1.02
N THR A 200 6.47 4.14 1.90
CA THR A 200 5.40 5.15 1.74
C THR A 200 5.91 6.58 1.88
N ILE A 201 6.90 6.85 2.75
CA ILE A 201 7.61 8.14 2.81
C ILE A 201 8.33 8.42 1.48
N THR A 202 9.03 7.42 0.94
CA THR A 202 9.71 7.55 -0.37
C THR A 202 8.71 7.87 -1.47
N GLY A 203 7.57 7.18 -1.50
CA GLY A 203 6.50 7.45 -2.45
C GLY A 203 5.93 8.87 -2.34
N ALA A 204 5.70 9.35 -1.11
CA ALA A 204 5.25 10.71 -0.87
C ALA A 204 6.27 11.73 -1.37
N PHE A 205 7.55 11.55 -1.02
CA PHE A 205 8.63 12.42 -1.45
C PHE A 205 8.76 12.48 -2.97
N LEU A 206 8.75 11.32 -3.64
CA LEU A 206 8.78 11.26 -5.10
C LEU A 206 7.57 11.98 -5.73
N GLY A 207 6.37 11.80 -5.15
CA GLY A 207 5.19 12.52 -5.60
C GLY A 207 5.39 14.04 -5.56
N ILE A 208 5.92 14.55 -4.44
CA ILE A 208 6.15 15.99 -4.23
C ILE A 208 7.16 16.55 -5.22
N ILE A 209 8.28 15.88 -5.47
CA ILE A 209 9.33 16.41 -6.36
C ILE A 209 8.99 16.31 -7.86
N MET A 210 7.94 15.56 -8.23
CA MET A 210 7.50 15.43 -9.63
C MET A 210 6.52 16.52 -10.09
N VAL A 211 6.13 17.41 -9.19
CA VAL A 211 5.20 18.53 -9.43
C VAL A 211 5.90 19.84 -9.23
#